data_84d6572de9e11ece29a99d670e80daba
#
_entry.id   84d6572de9e11ece29a99d670e80daba
#
_cell.length_a   1.000
_cell.length_b   1.000
_cell.length_c   1.000
_cell.angle_alpha   90.00
_cell.angle_beta   90.00
_cell.angle_gamma   90.00
#
_symmetry.space_group_name_H-M   'P 1'
#
loop_
_entity.id
_entity.type
_entity.pdbx_description
1 polymer ?
#
loop_
_entity_poly.entity_id
_entity_poly.type
_entity_poly.pdbx_seq_one_letter_code
_entity_poly.pdbx_strand_id
1 'polypeptide(L)'
;MTEKKNTNATSRIRLASMNGNEAASDTREKRTGRVLAVGRYADDNDIRSGLNNNDLIIGCSGSGKTGGYVIPNIRRCHGSLIITDTKQQLYRTTAKELRSAGYKVYLLDFIEPEQSAGYNPLDYIREKKGPGKESIQYNTKDILSIAKILCPVKNMRDPFWESSAQTVISFLISFTLEALVPEEHDMISMVDLYRQLCDASGGRKVIEQWCEDNPSTYAAKKYKMFCEIYDADRTWACIQQFVSVALNIFDTREIQNIFRCQKKSRINLHKIGQEKTAIFLNVSDTDRYADQMINLFYVQALQTLCQDADHMPAGRLKVPVRFILDDFASNARIEDFDKIISVIRSRNISVSVILQNLTQLNSLYSDAIAATILNNCDHILYLGGQDIETANYVGTRANRTLESVLLMPPNKAYLLEKGKRGELVDKIRPYADREYFDREKEEDRR
;
A
#
# COMPACT_ATOMS: atom_id res chain seq x y z
N MET A 1 41.99 -40.85 -55.45
CA MET A 1 41.05 -40.77 -56.56
C MET A 1 39.70 -40.39 -55.94
N THR A 2 39.35 -39.16 -56.25
CA THR A 2 38.06 -38.57 -56.66
C THR A 2 37.03 -38.46 -55.55
N GLU A 3 36.39 -37.41 -55.29
CA GLU A 3 36.24 -36.02 -55.73
C GLU A 3 35.42 -35.29 -54.71
N LYS A 4 35.86 -34.12 -54.24
CA LYS A 4 35.05 -33.18 -53.51
C LYS A 4 34.33 -32.29 -54.50
N LYS A 5 33.01 -32.18 -54.41
CA LYS A 5 32.26 -31.06 -55.02
C LYS A 5 31.51 -30.24 -53.97
N ASN A 6 31.77 -28.95 -54.09
CA ASN A 6 31.16 -27.83 -53.41
C ASN A 6 29.63 -27.78 -53.54
N THR A 7 28.97 -27.43 -52.45
CA THR A 7 27.71 -26.68 -52.48
C THR A 7 27.68 -25.65 -51.33
N ASN A 8 28.28 -24.50 -51.63
CA ASN A 8 28.05 -23.28 -50.85
C ASN A 8 27.38 -22.30 -51.81
N ALA A 9 26.08 -22.11 -51.70
CA ALA A 9 25.33 -20.92 -52.15
C ALA A 9 23.83 -21.17 -51.95
N THR A 10 23.26 -20.88 -50.78
CA THR A 10 21.85 -20.47 -50.61
C THR A 10 21.54 -20.26 -49.12
N SER A 11 22.16 -19.25 -48.50
CA SER A 11 21.76 -18.83 -47.17
C SER A 11 22.03 -17.33 -46.88
N ARG A 12 21.70 -16.47 -47.85
CA ARG A 12 21.89 -15.03 -47.69
C ARG A 12 20.71 -14.13 -48.09
N ILE A 13 19.49 -14.67 -48.19
CA ILE A 13 18.31 -13.82 -48.46
C ILE A 13 17.16 -14.33 -47.57
N ARG A 14 17.18 -14.02 -46.28
CA ARG A 14 16.03 -14.10 -45.38
C ARG A 14 16.21 -13.34 -44.05
N LEU A 15 17.03 -12.31 -44.00
CA LEU A 15 17.31 -11.55 -42.77
C LEU A 15 16.85 -10.09 -42.83
N ALA A 16 16.14 -9.65 -43.85
CA ALA A 16 15.74 -8.25 -44.00
C ALA A 16 14.22 -7.99 -43.79
N SER A 17 13.38 -9.01 -43.59
CA SER A 17 11.92 -8.81 -43.42
C SER A 17 11.37 -9.15 -42.03
N MET A 18 12.19 -9.64 -41.12
CA MET A 18 11.72 -9.92 -39.73
C MET A 18 11.91 -8.77 -38.73
N ASN A 19 12.86 -7.87 -39.00
CA ASN A 19 13.17 -6.80 -38.00
C ASN A 19 12.22 -5.60 -38.04
N GLY A 20 11.38 -5.43 -39.03
CA GLY A 20 10.44 -4.30 -39.11
C GLY A 20 9.15 -4.53 -38.29
N ASN A 21 8.64 -5.76 -38.30
CA ASN A 21 7.39 -6.07 -37.60
C ASN A 21 7.59 -6.33 -36.09
N GLU A 22 8.74 -6.88 -35.69
CA GLU A 22 9.06 -7.05 -34.26
C GLU A 22 9.35 -5.71 -33.58
N ALA A 23 10.03 -4.78 -34.23
CA ALA A 23 10.28 -3.45 -33.70
C ALA A 23 8.99 -2.60 -33.57
N ALA A 24 8.07 -2.75 -34.56
CA ALA A 24 6.77 -2.05 -34.49
C ALA A 24 5.79 -2.66 -33.48
N SER A 25 5.80 -3.99 -33.28
CA SER A 25 5.02 -4.64 -32.25
C SER A 25 5.56 -4.34 -30.82
N ASP A 26 6.89 -4.33 -30.65
CA ASP A 26 7.55 -4.00 -29.39
C ASP A 26 7.34 -2.53 -28.98
N THR A 27 7.30 -1.61 -29.96
CA THR A 27 6.97 -0.19 -29.67
C THR A 27 5.50 0.01 -29.33
N ARG A 28 4.55 -0.72 -29.94
CA ARG A 28 3.11 -0.67 -29.57
C ARG A 28 2.86 -1.25 -28.18
N GLU A 29 3.45 -2.39 -27.84
CA GLU A 29 3.34 -2.99 -26.51
C GLU A 29 3.97 -2.11 -25.42
N LYS A 30 5.09 -1.43 -25.69
CA LYS A 30 5.71 -0.46 -24.75
C LYS A 30 4.82 0.72 -24.45
N ARG A 31 3.99 1.17 -25.38
CA ARG A 31 3.02 2.27 -25.19
C ARG A 31 1.79 1.86 -24.37
N THR A 32 1.60 0.60 -24.03
CA THR A 32 0.49 0.15 -23.16
C THR A 32 0.79 0.30 -21.69
N GLY A 33 2.04 0.48 -21.28
CA GLY A 33 2.49 0.62 -19.89
C GLY A 33 2.20 1.99 -19.26
N ARG A 34 2.79 2.19 -18.10
CA ARG A 34 2.69 3.48 -17.35
C ARG A 34 3.37 4.58 -18.14
N VAL A 35 2.74 5.75 -18.12
CA VAL A 35 3.34 6.96 -18.70
C VAL A 35 4.18 7.69 -17.65
N LEU A 36 5.44 7.96 -17.97
CA LEU A 36 6.37 8.69 -17.12
C LEU A 36 6.53 10.15 -17.55
N ALA A 37 6.56 10.37 -18.87
CA ALA A 37 6.70 11.69 -19.49
C ALA A 37 6.18 11.64 -20.93
N VAL A 38 6.21 12.76 -21.66
CA VAL A 38 5.82 12.80 -23.07
C VAL A 38 6.68 11.81 -23.87
N GLY A 39 6.04 10.84 -24.51
CA GLY A 39 6.71 9.78 -25.29
C GLY A 39 7.57 8.83 -24.46
N ARG A 40 7.45 8.81 -23.14
CA ARG A 40 8.20 7.93 -22.26
C ARG A 40 7.24 7.04 -21.44
N TYR A 41 7.34 5.74 -21.65
CA TYR A 41 6.52 4.71 -21.01
C TYR A 41 7.39 3.70 -20.28
N ALA A 42 6.94 3.27 -19.12
CA ALA A 42 7.52 2.13 -18.42
C ALA A 42 6.85 0.84 -18.89
N ASP A 43 7.65 -0.20 -19.10
CA ASP A 43 7.13 -1.53 -19.40
C ASP A 43 6.59 -2.19 -18.12
N ASP A 44 5.28 -2.42 -18.04
CA ASP A 44 4.64 -3.05 -16.89
C ASP A 44 4.94 -4.56 -16.77
N ASN A 45 5.55 -5.17 -17.77
CA ASN A 45 5.99 -6.55 -17.72
C ASN A 45 7.39 -6.65 -17.09
N ASP A 46 7.42 -6.96 -15.78
CA ASP A 46 8.64 -7.10 -14.98
C ASP A 46 9.53 -8.27 -15.39
N ILE A 47 8.98 -9.31 -16.02
CA ILE A 47 9.74 -10.45 -16.55
C ILE A 47 10.52 -10.03 -17.79
N ARG A 48 9.88 -9.29 -18.71
CA ARG A 48 10.50 -8.81 -19.96
C ARG A 48 11.52 -7.70 -19.69
N SER A 49 11.16 -6.71 -18.89
CA SER A 49 12.01 -5.57 -18.59
C SER A 49 13.16 -5.89 -17.63
N GLY A 50 12.99 -6.89 -16.76
CA GLY A 50 13.92 -7.16 -15.68
C GLY A 50 13.90 -6.12 -14.55
N LEU A 51 13.05 -5.08 -14.67
CA LEU A 51 12.94 -3.97 -13.73
C LEU A 51 11.86 -4.23 -12.67
N ASN A 52 11.97 -3.55 -11.52
CA ASN A 52 10.86 -3.38 -10.62
C ASN A 52 9.85 -2.43 -11.26
N ASN A 53 8.57 -2.70 -11.05
CA ASN A 53 7.52 -1.79 -11.49
C ASN A 53 7.23 -0.70 -10.44
N ASN A 54 8.17 -0.44 -9.52
CA ASN A 54 8.05 0.62 -8.54
C ASN A 54 8.58 1.94 -9.08
N ASP A 55 7.83 2.99 -8.87
CA ASP A 55 8.17 4.35 -9.31
C ASP A 55 8.33 5.27 -8.11
N LEU A 56 9.28 6.20 -8.19
CA LEU A 56 9.44 7.30 -7.26
C LEU A 56 9.24 8.62 -8.00
N ILE A 57 8.23 9.38 -7.59
CA ILE A 57 7.89 10.66 -8.20
C ILE A 57 8.19 11.77 -7.19
N ILE A 58 9.08 12.67 -7.55
CA ILE A 58 9.52 13.74 -6.67
C ILE A 58 9.23 15.09 -7.30
N GLY A 59 8.60 15.99 -6.55
CA GLY A 59 8.37 17.35 -7.02
C GLY A 59 7.65 18.22 -6.00
N CYS A 60 7.99 19.48 -5.96
CA CYS A 60 7.37 20.45 -5.05
C CYS A 60 5.85 20.59 -5.31
N SER A 61 5.16 21.32 -4.43
CA SER A 61 3.75 21.65 -4.65
C SER A 61 3.59 22.38 -5.99
N GLY A 62 2.55 22.04 -6.76
CA GLY A 62 2.30 22.61 -8.08
C GLY A 62 3.20 22.09 -9.21
N SER A 63 4.15 21.19 -8.97
CA SER A 63 5.04 20.64 -10.01
C SER A 63 4.36 19.72 -11.03
N GLY A 64 3.08 19.35 -10.81
CA GLY A 64 2.30 18.53 -11.70
C GLY A 64 2.25 17.04 -11.33
N LYS A 65 2.64 16.63 -10.12
CA LYS A 65 2.59 15.22 -9.65
C LYS A 65 1.24 14.57 -9.92
N THR A 66 0.19 15.13 -9.34
CA THR A 66 -1.17 14.57 -9.40
C THR A 66 -1.74 14.62 -10.83
N GLY A 67 -1.72 15.80 -11.48
CA GLY A 67 -2.33 15.99 -12.81
C GLY A 67 -1.51 15.45 -13.97
N GLY A 68 -0.17 15.34 -13.84
CA GLY A 68 0.73 14.92 -14.93
C GLY A 68 1.23 13.49 -14.79
N TYR A 69 1.14 12.88 -13.61
CA TYR A 69 1.55 11.49 -13.39
C TYR A 69 0.43 10.62 -12.80
N VAL A 70 -0.19 11.03 -11.68
CA VAL A 70 -1.15 10.17 -10.96
C VAL A 70 -2.40 9.90 -11.79
N ILE A 71 -3.12 10.93 -12.21
CA ILE A 71 -4.37 10.81 -12.98
C ILE A 71 -4.15 10.06 -14.29
N PRO A 72 -3.12 10.38 -15.12
CA PRO A 72 -2.82 9.62 -16.33
C PRO A 72 -2.63 8.13 -16.07
N ASN A 73 -1.93 7.76 -15.00
CA ASN A 73 -1.63 6.38 -14.68
C ASN A 73 -2.81 5.63 -14.02
N ILE A 74 -3.71 6.32 -13.31
CA ILE A 74 -4.99 5.74 -12.89
C ILE A 74 -5.83 5.35 -14.11
N ARG A 75 -5.95 6.25 -15.09
CA ARG A 75 -6.75 6.03 -16.32
C ARG A 75 -6.19 4.92 -17.21
N ARG A 76 -4.87 4.75 -17.20
CA ARG A 76 -4.17 3.74 -18.04
C ARG A 76 -3.96 2.40 -17.33
N CYS A 77 -4.27 2.29 -16.06
CA CYS A 77 -4.05 1.05 -15.31
C CYS A 77 -4.90 -0.10 -15.86
N HIS A 78 -4.28 -1.23 -16.08
CA HIS A 78 -4.95 -2.45 -16.50
C HIS A 78 -5.19 -3.43 -15.34
N GLY A 79 -4.58 -3.19 -14.19
CA GLY A 79 -4.70 -3.95 -12.94
C GLY A 79 -5.62 -3.28 -11.93
N SER A 80 -5.60 -3.77 -10.70
CA SER A 80 -6.27 -3.16 -9.56
C SER A 80 -5.44 -2.01 -8.97
N LEU A 81 -6.11 -1.09 -8.28
CA LEU A 81 -5.53 0.12 -7.73
C LEU A 81 -5.87 0.27 -6.26
N ILE A 82 -4.88 0.66 -5.45
CA ILE A 82 -5.07 1.19 -4.09
C ILE A 82 -4.42 2.57 -4.08
N ILE A 83 -5.23 3.60 -3.84
CA ILE A 83 -4.85 4.99 -4.10
C ILE A 83 -5.03 5.81 -2.84
N THR A 84 -3.99 6.52 -2.38
CA THR A 84 -4.13 7.58 -1.38
C THR A 84 -4.69 8.83 -2.06
N ASP A 85 -5.73 9.42 -1.49
CA ASP A 85 -6.38 10.62 -2.02
C ASP A 85 -6.64 11.60 -0.87
N THR A 86 -5.80 12.62 -0.76
CA THR A 86 -5.84 13.57 0.38
C THR A 86 -6.94 14.63 0.28
N LYS A 87 -7.60 14.76 -0.86
CA LYS A 87 -8.62 15.81 -1.13
C LYS A 87 -9.86 15.24 -1.81
N GLN A 88 -10.00 13.93 -1.83
CA GLN A 88 -11.04 13.24 -2.61
C GLN A 88 -11.07 13.62 -4.11
N GLN A 89 -10.00 14.28 -4.58
CA GLN A 89 -9.91 14.78 -5.95
C GLN A 89 -9.75 13.65 -6.95
N LEU A 90 -8.92 12.65 -6.64
CA LEU A 90 -8.66 11.50 -7.51
C LEU A 90 -9.94 10.67 -7.68
N TYR A 91 -10.66 10.41 -6.58
CA TYR A 91 -11.94 9.72 -6.63
C TYR A 91 -12.97 10.47 -7.48
N ARG A 92 -13.18 11.77 -7.21
CA ARG A 92 -14.15 12.60 -7.96
C ARG A 92 -13.82 12.66 -9.44
N THR A 93 -12.53 12.67 -9.79
CA THR A 93 -12.08 12.81 -11.19
C THR A 93 -12.13 11.48 -11.96
N THR A 94 -11.84 10.34 -11.32
CA THR A 94 -11.59 9.09 -12.04
C THR A 94 -12.55 7.95 -11.73
N ALA A 95 -13.29 7.99 -10.60
CA ALA A 95 -14.13 6.86 -10.18
C ALA A 95 -15.22 6.48 -11.17
N LYS A 96 -15.86 7.47 -11.82
CA LYS A 96 -16.91 7.22 -12.83
C LYS A 96 -16.33 6.51 -14.06
N GLU A 97 -15.15 6.92 -14.51
CA GLU A 97 -14.46 6.33 -15.65
C GLU A 97 -14.03 4.89 -15.34
N LEU A 98 -13.48 4.66 -14.14
CA LEU A 98 -13.09 3.31 -13.70
C LEU A 98 -14.31 2.37 -13.61
N ARG A 99 -15.45 2.83 -13.07
CA ARG A 99 -16.70 2.03 -13.07
C ARG A 99 -17.14 1.67 -14.48
N SER A 100 -17.08 2.63 -15.42
CA SER A 100 -17.40 2.39 -16.84
C SER A 100 -16.42 1.42 -17.51
N ALA A 101 -15.18 1.34 -17.02
CA ALA A 101 -14.17 0.38 -17.46
C ALA A 101 -14.26 -0.99 -16.75
N GLY A 102 -15.32 -1.23 -15.96
CA GLY A 102 -15.60 -2.51 -15.30
C GLY A 102 -14.90 -2.72 -13.97
N TYR A 103 -14.37 -1.66 -13.34
CA TYR A 103 -13.80 -1.77 -12.00
C TYR A 103 -14.87 -1.78 -10.92
N LYS A 104 -14.66 -2.57 -9.86
CA LYS A 104 -15.31 -2.35 -8.58
C LYS A 104 -14.60 -1.21 -7.88
N VAL A 105 -15.31 -0.11 -7.60
CA VAL A 105 -14.71 1.10 -7.04
C VAL A 105 -15.25 1.32 -5.64
N TYR A 106 -14.34 1.36 -4.67
CA TYR A 106 -14.61 1.64 -3.26
C TYR A 106 -13.97 2.98 -2.87
N LEU A 107 -14.66 3.71 -1.99
CA LEU A 107 -14.14 4.86 -1.28
C LEU A 107 -14.07 4.49 0.20
N LEU A 108 -12.88 4.42 0.76
CA LEU A 108 -12.64 4.31 2.20
C LEU A 108 -12.32 5.71 2.71
N ASP A 109 -13.30 6.34 3.36
CA ASP A 109 -13.25 7.76 3.69
C ASP A 109 -13.14 7.96 5.20
N PHE A 110 -11.97 8.44 5.64
CA PHE A 110 -11.70 8.77 7.04
C PHE A 110 -12.01 10.23 7.38
N ILE A 111 -12.42 11.04 6.41
CA ILE A 111 -12.77 12.46 6.59
C ILE A 111 -14.29 12.62 6.66
N GLU A 112 -15.00 12.06 5.67
CA GLU A 112 -16.47 12.08 5.57
C GLU A 112 -16.99 10.64 5.51
N PRO A 113 -16.99 9.90 6.64
CA PRO A 113 -17.20 8.46 6.67
C PRO A 113 -18.64 8.01 6.41
N GLU A 114 -19.59 8.92 6.26
CA GLU A 114 -21.02 8.62 6.05
C GLU A 114 -21.28 7.78 4.79
N GLN A 115 -20.49 7.99 3.74
CA GLN A 115 -20.58 7.27 2.47
C GLN A 115 -19.42 6.29 2.24
N SER A 116 -18.63 6.05 3.27
CA SER A 116 -17.47 5.18 3.22
C SER A 116 -17.87 3.72 2.99
N ALA A 117 -17.05 3.00 2.25
CA ALA A 117 -17.06 1.54 2.28
C ALA A 117 -16.65 1.05 3.67
N GLY A 118 -17.14 -0.13 4.07
CA GLY A 118 -16.74 -0.75 5.32
C GLY A 118 -15.35 -1.36 5.24
N TYR A 119 -14.65 -1.32 6.38
CA TYR A 119 -13.38 -2.02 6.59
C TYR A 119 -13.31 -2.54 8.01
N ASN A 120 -12.98 -3.81 8.18
CA ASN A 120 -12.78 -4.40 9.49
C ASN A 120 -11.44 -5.13 9.55
N PRO A 121 -10.49 -4.65 10.35
CA PRO A 121 -9.17 -5.28 10.49
C PRO A 121 -9.22 -6.75 10.94
N LEU A 122 -10.23 -7.16 11.69
CA LEU A 122 -10.34 -8.53 12.18
C LEU A 122 -10.65 -9.54 11.06
N ASP A 123 -11.24 -9.09 9.93
CA ASP A 123 -11.52 -9.95 8.77
C ASP A 123 -10.24 -10.49 8.09
N TYR A 124 -9.06 -9.96 8.41
CA TYR A 124 -7.77 -10.35 7.83
C TYR A 124 -6.86 -11.11 8.80
N ILE A 125 -7.38 -11.51 9.96
CA ILE A 125 -6.70 -12.44 10.85
C ILE A 125 -6.90 -13.85 10.31
N ARG A 126 -5.81 -14.52 9.96
CA ARG A 126 -5.85 -15.86 9.37
C ARG A 126 -6.42 -16.88 10.34
N GLU A 127 -7.26 -17.74 9.80
CA GLU A 127 -7.90 -18.82 10.51
C GLU A 127 -7.27 -20.18 10.16
N LYS A 128 -7.20 -21.08 11.12
CA LYS A 128 -6.87 -22.48 10.92
C LYS A 128 -7.92 -23.35 11.60
N LYS A 129 -8.23 -24.51 11.01
CA LYS A 129 -9.03 -25.50 11.69
C LYS A 129 -8.25 -26.02 12.90
N GLY A 130 -8.86 -25.91 14.06
CA GLY A 130 -8.31 -26.44 15.29
C GLY A 130 -8.44 -27.98 15.40
N PRO A 131 -7.94 -28.58 16.48
CA PRO A 131 -7.96 -30.05 16.68
C PRO A 131 -9.37 -30.63 16.88
N GLY A 132 -10.41 -29.83 17.14
CA GLY A 132 -11.81 -30.22 17.22
C GLY A 132 -12.54 -29.99 15.90
N LYS A 133 -13.63 -30.79 15.63
CA LYS A 133 -14.36 -30.70 14.35
C LYS A 133 -14.91 -29.29 14.01
N GLU A 134 -15.12 -28.43 14.99
CA GLU A 134 -15.71 -27.09 14.85
C GLU A 134 -14.83 -25.97 15.45
N SER A 135 -13.62 -26.29 15.99
CA SER A 135 -12.78 -25.26 16.60
C SER A 135 -12.00 -24.49 15.52
N ILE A 136 -12.09 -23.17 15.55
CA ILE A 136 -11.29 -22.25 14.75
C ILE A 136 -10.14 -21.75 15.65
N GLN A 137 -8.93 -21.73 15.11
CA GLN A 137 -7.77 -21.11 15.74
C GLN A 137 -7.32 -19.92 14.91
N TYR A 138 -7.25 -18.77 15.55
CA TYR A 138 -6.79 -17.52 14.92
C TYR A 138 -5.26 -17.38 14.97
N ASN A 139 -4.68 -16.80 13.95
CA ASN A 139 -3.24 -16.63 13.88
C ASN A 139 -2.77 -15.56 14.86
N THR A 140 -2.04 -15.97 15.87
CA THR A 140 -1.55 -15.08 16.95
C THR A 140 -0.56 -14.03 16.50
N LYS A 141 0.18 -14.27 15.38
CA LYS A 141 1.08 -13.25 14.80
C LYS A 141 0.30 -12.10 14.18
N ASP A 142 -0.84 -12.39 13.55
CA ASP A 142 -1.70 -11.37 12.94
C ASP A 142 -2.35 -10.51 14.06
N ILE A 143 -2.81 -11.14 15.13
CA ILE A 143 -3.33 -10.45 16.33
C ILE A 143 -2.27 -9.51 16.91
N LEU A 144 -1.05 -10.01 17.13
CA LEU A 144 0.05 -9.21 17.65
C LEU A 144 0.46 -8.06 16.71
N SER A 145 0.37 -8.29 15.39
CA SER A 145 0.64 -7.24 14.38
C SER A 145 -0.35 -6.08 14.51
N ILE A 146 -1.64 -6.38 14.62
CA ILE A 146 -2.68 -5.35 14.82
C ILE A 146 -2.42 -4.59 16.12
N ALA A 147 -2.17 -5.30 17.22
CA ALA A 147 -1.92 -4.68 18.52
C ALA A 147 -0.70 -3.74 18.49
N LYS A 148 0.39 -4.13 17.81
CA LYS A 148 1.60 -3.29 17.64
C LYS A 148 1.33 -2.05 16.79
N ILE A 149 0.52 -2.15 15.75
CA ILE A 149 0.19 -1.00 14.90
C ILE A 149 -0.73 -0.03 15.66
N LEU A 150 -1.68 -0.53 16.43
CA LEU A 150 -2.59 0.31 17.23
C LEU A 150 -1.88 1.00 18.40
N CYS A 151 -0.89 0.35 19.00
CA CYS A 151 -0.10 0.89 20.10
C CYS A 151 1.41 0.70 19.83
N PRO A 152 2.02 1.51 18.95
CA PRO A 152 3.43 1.39 18.60
C PRO A 152 4.33 1.80 19.77
N VAL A 153 5.43 1.06 19.97
CA VAL A 153 6.45 1.43 20.96
C VAL A 153 7.19 2.68 20.47
N LYS A 154 7.00 3.78 21.19
CA LYS A 154 7.66 5.06 20.92
C LYS A 154 8.95 5.23 21.73
N ASN A 155 8.95 4.70 22.96
CA ASN A 155 10.11 4.76 23.86
C ASN A 155 10.87 3.42 23.84
N MET A 156 11.85 3.29 22.96
CA MET A 156 12.69 2.06 22.87
C MET A 156 13.54 1.80 24.10
N ARG A 157 13.75 2.79 24.99
CA ARG A 157 14.53 2.60 26.24
C ARG A 157 13.68 2.01 27.36
N ASP A 158 12.38 2.30 27.35
CA ASP A 158 11.41 1.76 28.29
C ASP A 158 10.13 1.36 27.54
N PRO A 159 10.13 0.19 26.89
CA PRO A 159 8.99 -0.28 26.09
C PRO A 159 7.88 -0.92 26.93
N PHE A 160 8.00 -0.93 28.25
CA PHE A 160 7.12 -1.66 29.14
C PHE A 160 5.65 -1.24 28.97
N TRP A 161 5.39 0.05 28.91
CA TRP A 161 4.02 0.60 28.90
C TRP A 161 3.26 0.25 27.63
N GLU A 162 3.87 0.50 26.48
CA GLU A 162 3.26 0.17 25.19
C GLU A 162 3.17 -1.36 24.99
N SER A 163 4.18 -2.12 25.40
CA SER A 163 4.16 -3.59 25.31
C SER A 163 3.08 -4.22 26.19
N SER A 164 2.84 -3.65 27.37
CA SER A 164 1.75 -4.06 28.25
C SER A 164 0.38 -3.72 27.66
N ALA A 165 0.23 -2.52 27.09
CA ALA A 165 -0.98 -2.13 26.36
C ALA A 165 -1.22 -3.04 25.15
N GLN A 166 -0.19 -3.42 24.38
CA GLN A 166 -0.29 -4.39 23.30
C GLN A 166 -0.77 -5.76 23.79
N THR A 167 -0.39 -6.17 25.00
CA THR A 167 -0.88 -7.41 25.60
C THR A 167 -2.38 -7.35 25.88
N VAL A 168 -2.87 -6.23 26.43
CA VAL A 168 -4.30 -5.99 26.65
C VAL A 168 -5.07 -5.95 25.31
N ILE A 169 -4.58 -5.22 24.33
CA ILE A 169 -5.20 -5.15 22.98
C ILE A 169 -5.24 -6.54 22.35
N SER A 170 -4.16 -7.33 22.47
CA SER A 170 -4.13 -8.70 21.96
C SER A 170 -5.13 -9.61 22.66
N PHE A 171 -5.33 -9.41 23.97
CA PHE A 171 -6.39 -10.10 24.71
C PHE A 171 -7.77 -9.74 24.16
N LEU A 172 -8.06 -8.43 24.01
CA LEU A 172 -9.35 -7.95 23.52
C LEU A 172 -9.68 -8.50 22.13
N ILE A 173 -8.72 -8.45 21.18
CA ILE A 173 -8.89 -9.03 19.84
C ILE A 173 -9.17 -10.54 19.92
N SER A 174 -8.38 -11.26 20.72
CA SER A 174 -8.53 -12.71 20.84
C SER A 174 -9.87 -13.09 21.46
N PHE A 175 -10.30 -12.40 22.50
CA PHE A 175 -11.57 -12.64 23.15
C PHE A 175 -12.75 -12.33 22.21
N THR A 176 -12.69 -11.23 21.48
CA THR A 176 -13.69 -10.88 20.45
C THR A 176 -13.86 -12.02 19.44
N LEU A 177 -12.76 -12.64 18.98
CA LEU A 177 -12.79 -13.69 17.96
C LEU A 177 -13.12 -15.08 18.52
N GLU A 178 -12.75 -15.38 19.77
CA GLU A 178 -12.88 -16.73 20.35
C GLU A 178 -14.15 -16.88 21.20
N ALA A 179 -14.70 -15.78 21.75
CA ALA A 179 -15.82 -15.80 22.69
C ALA A 179 -17.12 -15.23 22.12
N LEU A 180 -17.05 -14.22 21.25
CA LEU A 180 -18.25 -13.59 20.71
C LEU A 180 -18.77 -14.31 19.47
N VAL A 181 -20.01 -14.02 19.07
CA VAL A 181 -20.58 -14.54 17.83
C VAL A 181 -19.96 -13.88 16.60
N PRO A 182 -19.94 -14.55 15.42
CA PRO A 182 -19.26 -14.02 14.23
C PRO A 182 -19.75 -12.65 13.74
N GLU A 183 -20.99 -12.28 14.08
CA GLU A 183 -21.60 -10.98 13.75
C GLU A 183 -20.99 -9.83 14.58
N GLU A 184 -20.37 -10.17 15.72
CA GLU A 184 -19.71 -9.23 16.65
C GLU A 184 -18.18 -9.24 16.48
N HIS A 185 -17.63 -9.93 15.49
CA HIS A 185 -16.20 -9.93 15.20
C HIS A 185 -15.82 -8.61 14.52
N ASP A 186 -15.88 -7.50 15.24
CA ASP A 186 -15.48 -6.18 14.74
C ASP A 186 -14.78 -5.34 15.83
N MET A 187 -14.19 -4.22 15.38
CA MET A 187 -13.40 -3.34 16.27
C MET A 187 -14.27 -2.61 17.30
N ILE A 188 -15.57 -2.42 17.04
CA ILE A 188 -16.46 -1.73 17.97
C ILE A 188 -16.84 -2.67 19.12
N SER A 189 -17.17 -3.92 18.82
CA SER A 189 -17.41 -4.96 19.83
C SER A 189 -16.17 -5.15 20.71
N MET A 190 -14.97 -5.06 20.15
CA MET A 190 -13.73 -5.08 20.93
C MET A 190 -13.62 -3.88 21.90
N VAL A 191 -14.04 -2.67 21.49
CA VAL A 191 -14.07 -1.49 22.39
C VAL A 191 -15.12 -1.65 23.48
N ASP A 192 -16.28 -2.18 23.15
CA ASP A 192 -17.33 -2.46 24.15
C ASP A 192 -16.84 -3.53 25.15
N LEU A 193 -16.11 -4.53 24.71
CA LEU A 193 -15.44 -5.51 25.57
C LEU A 193 -14.39 -4.84 26.50
N TYR A 194 -13.61 -3.88 25.99
CA TYR A 194 -12.67 -3.12 26.81
C TYR A 194 -13.36 -2.36 27.94
N ARG A 195 -14.52 -1.76 27.66
CA ARG A 195 -15.33 -1.09 28.70
C ARG A 195 -15.79 -2.08 29.76
N GLN A 196 -16.25 -3.28 29.37
CA GLN A 196 -16.63 -4.36 30.31
C GLN A 196 -15.44 -4.84 31.14
N LEU A 197 -14.24 -4.96 30.52
CA LEU A 197 -13.01 -5.34 31.22
C LEU A 197 -12.63 -4.32 32.31
N CYS A 198 -12.90 -3.04 32.08
CA CYS A 198 -12.65 -1.96 33.03
C CYS A 198 -13.74 -1.86 34.12
N ASP A 199 -14.91 -2.47 33.92
CA ASP A 199 -16.01 -2.50 34.90
C ASP A 199 -15.81 -3.64 35.92
N ALA A 200 -15.27 -3.29 37.07
CA ALA A 200 -15.04 -4.25 38.16
C ALA A 200 -16.34 -4.82 38.78
N SER A 201 -17.51 -4.18 38.53
CA SER A 201 -18.77 -4.54 39.20
C SER A 201 -19.48 -5.75 38.59
N GLY A 202 -19.34 -6.00 37.30
CA GLY A 202 -20.06 -7.08 36.61
C GLY A 202 -19.41 -7.60 35.36
N GLY A 203 -19.08 -6.73 34.41
CA GLY A 203 -18.58 -7.14 33.09
C GLY A 203 -17.29 -7.98 33.14
N ARG A 204 -16.34 -7.59 33.98
CA ARG A 204 -15.08 -8.32 34.14
C ARG A 204 -15.27 -9.74 34.67
N LYS A 205 -16.21 -9.99 35.58
CA LYS A 205 -16.47 -11.34 36.13
C LYS A 205 -16.96 -12.31 35.06
N VAL A 206 -17.74 -11.84 34.09
CA VAL A 206 -18.20 -12.66 32.96
C VAL A 206 -17.03 -13.06 32.10
N ILE A 207 -16.11 -12.11 31.79
CA ILE A 207 -14.90 -12.35 31.05
C ILE A 207 -13.99 -13.38 31.76
N GLU A 208 -13.81 -13.20 33.06
CA GLU A 208 -13.02 -14.10 33.92
C GLU A 208 -13.57 -15.52 33.90
N GLN A 209 -14.86 -15.69 34.13
CA GLN A 209 -15.53 -17.00 34.14
C GLN A 209 -15.36 -17.68 32.78
N TRP A 210 -15.54 -16.95 31.66
CA TRP A 210 -15.34 -17.52 30.33
C TRP A 210 -13.90 -18.00 30.12
N CYS A 211 -12.90 -17.23 30.58
CA CYS A 211 -11.49 -17.60 30.49
C CYS A 211 -11.16 -18.83 31.36
N GLU A 212 -11.77 -18.98 32.53
CA GLU A 212 -11.64 -20.16 33.37
C GLU A 212 -12.24 -21.41 32.71
N ASP A 213 -13.40 -21.28 32.09
CA ASP A 213 -14.09 -22.36 31.38
C ASP A 213 -13.35 -22.77 30.09
N ASN A 214 -12.53 -21.86 29.51
CA ASN A 214 -11.82 -22.08 28.23
C ASN A 214 -10.29 -21.86 28.34
N PRO A 215 -9.57 -22.55 29.25
CA PRO A 215 -8.17 -22.26 29.59
C PRO A 215 -7.17 -22.56 28.46
N SER A 216 -7.56 -23.32 27.45
CA SER A 216 -6.71 -23.66 26.30
C SER A 216 -6.65 -22.57 25.22
N THR A 217 -7.59 -21.61 25.23
CA THR A 217 -7.71 -20.53 24.27
C THR A 217 -6.56 -19.53 24.36
N TYR A 218 -6.33 -18.77 23.27
CA TYR A 218 -5.32 -17.74 23.30
C TYR A 218 -5.78 -16.53 24.12
N ALA A 219 -7.08 -16.24 24.13
CA ALA A 219 -7.69 -15.21 24.97
C ALA A 219 -7.43 -15.49 26.45
N ALA A 220 -7.72 -16.72 26.94
CA ALA A 220 -7.50 -17.06 28.35
C ALA A 220 -6.02 -16.93 28.76
N LYS A 221 -5.09 -17.35 27.89
CA LYS A 221 -3.63 -17.17 28.13
C LYS A 221 -3.27 -15.68 28.24
N LYS A 222 -3.83 -14.82 27.40
CA LYS A 222 -3.61 -13.37 27.43
C LYS A 222 -4.29 -12.73 28.65
N TYR A 223 -5.45 -13.21 29.03
CA TYR A 223 -6.16 -12.76 30.26
C TYR A 223 -5.31 -12.99 31.50
N LYS A 224 -4.68 -14.17 31.62
CA LYS A 224 -3.76 -14.43 32.73
C LYS A 224 -2.62 -13.42 32.80
N MET A 225 -2.00 -13.10 31.67
CA MET A 225 -0.96 -12.05 31.61
C MET A 225 -1.52 -10.65 31.99
N PHE A 226 -2.77 -10.37 31.60
CA PHE A 226 -3.46 -9.14 31.98
C PHE A 226 -3.68 -9.08 33.49
N CYS A 227 -4.07 -10.16 34.18
CA CYS A 227 -4.27 -10.20 35.64
C CYS A 227 -2.97 -9.83 36.35
N GLU A 228 -1.82 -10.32 35.94
CA GLU A 228 -0.52 -9.96 36.50
C GLU A 228 -0.23 -8.45 36.43
N ILE A 229 -0.70 -7.78 35.37
CA ILE A 229 -0.59 -6.33 35.18
C ILE A 229 -1.62 -5.59 36.04
N TYR A 230 -2.85 -6.11 36.08
CA TYR A 230 -3.99 -5.49 36.77
C TYR A 230 -3.80 -5.42 38.28
N ASP A 231 -3.21 -6.44 38.89
CA ASP A 231 -3.02 -6.54 40.35
C ASP A 231 -2.11 -5.44 40.92
N ALA A 232 -1.42 -4.70 40.05
CA ALA A 232 -0.63 -3.53 40.38
C ALA A 232 -1.39 -2.24 40.05
N ASP A 233 -2.29 -1.77 40.96
CA ASP A 233 -3.23 -0.67 40.74
C ASP A 233 -2.67 0.56 40.01
N ARG A 234 -1.51 1.07 40.46
CA ARG A 234 -0.89 2.24 39.80
C ARG A 234 -0.38 1.94 38.40
N THR A 235 0.14 0.75 38.17
CA THR A 235 0.64 0.28 36.87
C THR A 235 -0.53 0.14 35.91
N TRP A 236 -1.61 -0.47 36.35
CA TRP A 236 -2.81 -0.63 35.54
C TRP A 236 -3.40 0.71 35.09
N ALA A 237 -3.54 1.69 35.96
CA ALA A 237 -4.05 3.01 35.60
C ALA A 237 -3.23 3.69 34.50
N CYS A 238 -1.89 3.53 34.52
CA CYS A 238 -1.05 4.03 33.45
C CYS A 238 -1.26 3.26 32.14
N ILE A 239 -1.33 1.93 32.17
CA ILE A 239 -1.53 1.09 30.98
C ILE A 239 -2.91 1.35 30.36
N GLN A 240 -3.95 1.53 31.17
CA GLN A 240 -5.28 1.94 30.70
C GLN A 240 -5.23 3.19 29.82
N GLN A 241 -4.39 4.17 30.17
CA GLN A 241 -4.23 5.37 29.35
C GLN A 241 -3.69 5.04 27.95
N PHE A 242 -2.68 4.16 27.84
CA PHE A 242 -2.17 3.74 26.54
C PHE A 242 -3.20 2.97 25.73
N VAL A 243 -3.93 2.05 26.35
CA VAL A 243 -5.00 1.30 25.67
C VAL A 243 -6.12 2.24 25.22
N SER A 244 -6.58 3.14 26.11
CA SER A 244 -7.63 4.11 25.77
C SER A 244 -7.23 5.00 24.59
N VAL A 245 -5.99 5.50 24.56
CA VAL A 245 -5.48 6.30 23.43
C VAL A 245 -5.45 5.48 22.16
N ALA A 246 -4.99 4.21 22.21
CA ALA A 246 -4.94 3.34 21.04
C ALA A 246 -6.33 2.99 20.47
N LEU A 247 -7.34 2.90 21.33
CA LEU A 247 -8.70 2.53 20.94
C LEU A 247 -9.62 3.73 20.67
N ASN A 248 -9.17 4.96 20.97
CA ASN A 248 -10.00 6.17 20.89
C ASN A 248 -10.60 6.40 19.48
N ILE A 249 -9.88 6.01 18.43
CA ILE A 249 -10.37 6.14 17.05
C ILE A 249 -11.69 5.38 16.82
N PHE A 250 -11.85 4.21 17.43
CA PHE A 250 -13.06 3.39 17.29
C PHE A 250 -14.22 3.90 18.12
N ASP A 251 -13.93 4.81 19.06
CA ASP A 251 -14.93 5.47 19.91
C ASP A 251 -15.53 6.72 19.25
N THR A 252 -14.92 7.19 18.19
CA THR A 252 -15.40 8.33 17.41
C THR A 252 -16.65 7.96 16.61
N ARG A 253 -17.76 8.60 16.92
CA ARG A 253 -19.09 8.27 16.37
C ARG A 253 -19.12 8.25 14.84
N GLU A 254 -18.45 9.20 14.23
CA GLU A 254 -18.41 9.36 12.77
C GLU A 254 -17.73 8.16 12.10
N ILE A 255 -16.61 7.70 12.66
CA ILE A 255 -15.81 6.61 12.10
C ILE A 255 -16.40 5.22 12.37
N GLN A 256 -17.25 5.07 13.38
CA GLN A 256 -17.87 3.78 13.71
C GLN A 256 -18.60 3.14 12.52
N ASN A 257 -19.17 3.93 11.62
CA ASN A 257 -19.85 3.43 10.44
C ASN A 257 -18.93 2.59 9.52
N ILE A 258 -17.64 2.91 9.47
CA ILE A 258 -16.65 2.14 8.68
C ILE A 258 -16.53 0.72 9.24
N PHE A 259 -16.51 0.56 10.57
CA PHE A 259 -16.24 -0.71 11.23
C PHE A 259 -17.49 -1.55 11.50
N ARG A 260 -18.66 -0.94 11.72
CA ARG A 260 -19.95 -1.63 11.91
C ARG A 260 -20.63 -2.06 10.61
N CYS A 261 -20.07 -1.76 9.48
CA CYS A 261 -20.67 -2.07 8.19
C CYS A 261 -20.88 -3.59 8.02
N GLN A 262 -22.01 -3.96 7.44
CA GLN A 262 -22.30 -5.38 7.15
C GLN A 262 -21.19 -6.00 6.31
N LYS A 263 -20.81 -7.25 6.59
CA LYS A 263 -19.71 -7.98 5.93
C LYS A 263 -19.75 -7.90 4.41
N LYS A 264 -20.95 -7.95 3.79
CA LYS A 264 -21.13 -7.83 2.32
C LYS A 264 -20.78 -6.47 1.73
N SER A 265 -20.79 -5.41 2.57
CA SER A 265 -20.49 -4.03 2.17
C SER A 265 -19.06 -3.62 2.52
N ARG A 266 -18.29 -4.51 3.15
CA ARG A 266 -16.89 -4.30 3.47
C ARG A 266 -16.00 -4.52 2.26
N ILE A 267 -14.89 -3.81 2.21
CA ILE A 267 -13.79 -4.07 1.27
C ILE A 267 -13.28 -5.49 1.52
N ASN A 268 -13.10 -6.26 0.45
CA ASN A 268 -12.49 -7.58 0.53
C ASN A 268 -11.13 -7.57 -0.16
N LEU A 269 -10.04 -7.48 0.62
CA LEU A 269 -8.67 -7.41 0.13
C LEU A 269 -8.28 -8.66 -0.69
N HIS A 270 -8.78 -9.86 -0.34
CA HIS A 270 -8.51 -11.10 -1.08
C HIS A 270 -9.03 -11.09 -2.53
N LYS A 271 -9.99 -10.22 -2.85
CA LYS A 271 -10.52 -10.13 -4.22
C LYS A 271 -9.73 -9.19 -5.12
N ILE A 272 -8.94 -8.28 -4.56
CA ILE A 272 -8.22 -7.24 -5.31
C ILE A 272 -7.24 -7.85 -6.32
N GLY A 273 -6.57 -8.95 -5.95
CA GLY A 273 -5.66 -9.68 -6.84
C GLY A 273 -6.35 -10.62 -7.84
N GLN A 274 -7.69 -10.72 -7.82
CA GLN A 274 -8.47 -11.64 -8.64
C GLN A 274 -9.38 -10.91 -9.65
N GLU A 275 -9.92 -9.75 -9.30
CA GLU A 275 -10.83 -8.94 -10.10
C GLU A 275 -10.42 -7.46 -10.06
N LYS A 276 -10.67 -6.73 -11.16
CA LYS A 276 -10.32 -5.31 -11.25
C LYS A 276 -11.04 -4.48 -10.20
N THR A 277 -10.28 -3.98 -9.25
CA THR A 277 -10.79 -3.21 -8.12
C THR A 277 -9.98 -1.92 -7.98
N ALA A 278 -10.63 -0.83 -7.67
CA ALA A 278 -10.00 0.43 -7.29
C ALA A 278 -10.49 0.86 -5.91
N ILE A 279 -9.56 1.04 -4.98
CA ILE A 279 -9.83 1.54 -3.64
C ILE A 279 -9.18 2.91 -3.50
N PHE A 280 -9.98 3.90 -3.18
CA PHE A 280 -9.53 5.25 -2.84
C PHE A 280 -9.57 5.42 -1.33
N LEU A 281 -8.43 5.72 -0.72
CA LEU A 281 -8.33 6.09 0.69
C LEU A 281 -8.36 7.61 0.78
N ASN A 282 -9.49 8.15 1.22
CA ASN A 282 -9.60 9.57 1.50
C ASN A 282 -9.08 9.84 2.92
N VAL A 283 -7.96 10.55 3.01
CA VAL A 283 -7.23 10.79 4.25
C VAL A 283 -6.89 12.27 4.36
N SER A 284 -6.88 12.81 5.58
CA SER A 284 -6.53 14.22 5.80
C SER A 284 -5.03 14.46 5.64
N ASP A 285 -4.64 15.56 4.98
CA ASP A 285 -3.26 16.05 4.94
C ASP A 285 -2.90 16.94 6.14
N THR A 286 -3.89 17.35 6.93
CA THR A 286 -3.74 18.26 8.08
C THR A 286 -4.05 17.61 9.43
N ASP A 287 -4.85 16.55 9.45
CA ASP A 287 -5.25 15.82 10.64
C ASP A 287 -4.68 14.40 10.64
N ARG A 288 -3.90 14.07 11.67
CA ARG A 288 -3.21 12.79 11.86
C ARG A 288 -4.04 11.75 12.63
N TYR A 289 -5.31 12.04 12.90
CA TYR A 289 -6.17 11.22 13.75
C TYR A 289 -6.30 9.76 13.24
N ALA A 290 -6.41 9.58 11.92
CA ALA A 290 -6.59 8.27 11.31
C ALA A 290 -5.29 7.54 10.94
N ASP A 291 -4.12 8.10 11.19
CA ASP A 291 -2.82 7.56 10.74
C ASP A 291 -2.61 6.08 11.08
N GLN A 292 -2.98 5.67 12.29
CA GLN A 292 -2.81 4.27 12.71
C GLN A 292 -3.70 3.32 11.91
N MET A 293 -4.90 3.74 11.55
CA MET A 293 -5.82 2.94 10.73
C MET A 293 -5.39 2.89 9.27
N ILE A 294 -4.85 4.00 8.76
CA ILE A 294 -4.27 4.06 7.41
C ILE A 294 -3.06 3.12 7.32
N ASN A 295 -2.16 3.17 8.31
CA ASN A 295 -1.04 2.24 8.40
C ASN A 295 -1.51 0.78 8.47
N LEU A 296 -2.48 0.49 9.34
CA LEU A 296 -3.05 -0.86 9.48
C LEU A 296 -3.65 -1.36 8.16
N PHE A 297 -4.40 -0.52 7.47
CA PHE A 297 -4.97 -0.86 6.17
C PHE A 297 -3.88 -1.20 5.13
N TYR A 298 -2.84 -0.37 5.01
CA TYR A 298 -1.75 -0.62 4.06
C TYR A 298 -0.97 -1.88 4.39
N VAL A 299 -0.64 -2.10 5.67
CA VAL A 299 0.07 -3.30 6.11
C VAL A 299 -0.77 -4.55 5.82
N GLN A 300 -2.06 -4.54 6.15
CA GLN A 300 -2.95 -5.67 5.88
C GLN A 300 -3.16 -5.89 4.39
N ALA A 301 -3.34 -4.83 3.59
CA ALA A 301 -3.49 -4.96 2.15
C ALA A 301 -2.25 -5.58 1.51
N LEU A 302 -1.05 -5.09 1.84
CA LEU A 302 0.21 -5.61 1.32
C LEU A 302 0.46 -7.06 1.77
N GLN A 303 0.25 -7.37 3.04
CA GLN A 303 0.44 -8.72 3.58
C GLN A 303 -0.56 -9.72 2.99
N THR A 304 -1.84 -9.36 2.91
CA THR A 304 -2.89 -10.22 2.34
C THR A 304 -2.61 -10.52 0.88
N LEU A 305 -2.29 -9.50 0.08
CA LEU A 305 -1.98 -9.68 -1.34
C LEU A 305 -0.70 -10.50 -1.57
N CYS A 306 0.32 -10.34 -0.73
CA CYS A 306 1.52 -11.18 -0.79
C CYS A 306 1.20 -12.65 -0.47
N GLN A 307 0.41 -12.89 0.56
CA GLN A 307 -0.02 -14.24 0.93
C GLN A 307 -0.89 -14.89 -0.14
N ASP A 308 -1.84 -14.14 -0.71
CA ASP A 308 -2.69 -14.62 -1.80
C ASP A 308 -1.85 -14.99 -3.02
N ALA A 309 -0.86 -14.17 -3.38
CA ALA A 309 0.08 -14.48 -4.45
C ALA A 309 0.86 -15.77 -4.18
N ASP A 310 1.37 -15.96 -2.95
CA ASP A 310 2.15 -17.14 -2.56
C ASP A 310 1.31 -18.45 -2.63
N HIS A 311 -0.01 -18.35 -2.51
CA HIS A 311 -0.94 -19.47 -2.67
C HIS A 311 -1.38 -19.72 -4.12
N MET A 312 -1.10 -18.79 -5.06
CA MET A 312 -1.39 -18.99 -6.48
C MET A 312 -0.38 -19.94 -7.13
N PRO A 313 -0.78 -20.74 -8.14
CA PRO A 313 0.12 -21.70 -8.81
C PRO A 313 1.41 -21.09 -9.38
N ALA A 314 1.34 -19.83 -9.82
CA ALA A 314 2.48 -19.11 -10.38
C ALA A 314 3.26 -18.27 -9.33
N GLY A 315 2.86 -18.28 -8.05
CA GLY A 315 3.40 -17.40 -7.03
C GLY A 315 3.10 -15.91 -7.27
N ARG A 316 2.09 -15.58 -8.11
CA ARG A 316 1.76 -14.23 -8.57
C ARG A 316 0.25 -14.02 -8.59
N LEU A 317 -0.19 -12.80 -8.29
CA LEU A 317 -1.59 -12.42 -8.42
C LEU A 317 -2.06 -12.50 -9.89
N LYS A 318 -3.31 -12.92 -10.09
CA LYS A 318 -3.94 -12.99 -11.41
C LYS A 318 -4.13 -11.60 -12.03
N VAL A 319 -4.56 -10.64 -11.22
CA VAL A 319 -4.70 -9.23 -11.58
C VAL A 319 -3.57 -8.47 -10.90
N PRO A 320 -2.72 -7.75 -11.67
CA PRO A 320 -1.68 -6.91 -11.07
C PRO A 320 -2.29 -5.88 -10.12
N VAL A 321 -1.61 -5.56 -9.03
CA VAL A 321 -2.06 -4.56 -8.07
C VAL A 321 -1.03 -3.44 -7.96
N ARG A 322 -1.47 -2.19 -8.14
CA ARG A 322 -0.63 -1.00 -7.96
C ARG A 322 -1.13 -0.15 -6.80
N PHE A 323 -0.22 0.14 -5.89
CA PHE A 323 -0.42 1.16 -4.87
C PHE A 323 0.07 2.50 -5.42
N ILE A 324 -0.78 3.51 -5.39
CA ILE A 324 -0.44 4.90 -5.71
C ILE A 324 -0.50 5.69 -4.41
N LEU A 325 0.66 5.98 -3.84
CA LEU A 325 0.83 6.60 -2.54
C LEU A 325 1.08 8.10 -2.75
N ASP A 326 0.02 8.86 -3.07
CA ASP A 326 0.13 10.31 -3.30
C ASP A 326 0.35 11.03 -1.96
N ASP A 327 1.23 12.04 -1.98
CA ASP A 327 1.72 12.75 -0.78
C ASP A 327 2.17 11.79 0.36
N PHE A 328 2.93 10.75 0.00
CA PHE A 328 3.31 9.63 0.89
C PHE A 328 3.88 10.06 2.23
N ALA A 329 4.70 11.11 2.26
CA ALA A 329 5.32 11.58 3.50
C ALA A 329 4.37 12.39 4.41
N SER A 330 3.25 12.86 3.87
CA SER A 330 2.19 13.52 4.64
C SER A 330 1.23 12.53 5.28
N ASN A 331 1.29 11.25 4.87
CA ASN A 331 0.46 10.17 5.35
C ASN A 331 1.15 9.35 6.47
N ALA A 332 0.45 8.33 6.94
CA ALA A 332 0.97 7.42 7.95
C ALA A 332 2.20 6.65 7.42
N ARG A 333 3.19 6.48 8.29
CA ARG A 333 4.30 5.55 8.05
C ARG A 333 3.76 4.13 7.90
N ILE A 334 4.09 3.45 6.80
CA ILE A 334 3.80 2.03 6.61
C ILE A 334 4.87 1.21 7.32
N GLU A 335 4.48 0.37 8.27
CA GLU A 335 5.44 -0.48 9.01
C GLU A 335 6.06 -1.53 8.10
N ASP A 336 7.37 -1.80 8.27
CA ASP A 336 8.15 -2.76 7.46
C ASP A 336 8.11 -2.52 5.93
N PHE A 337 7.84 -1.30 5.48
CA PHE A 337 7.67 -0.99 4.05
C PHE A 337 8.92 -1.27 3.21
N ASP A 338 10.10 -1.07 3.77
CA ASP A 338 11.40 -1.41 3.15
C ASP A 338 11.53 -2.91 2.85
N LYS A 339 11.09 -3.76 3.77
CA LYS A 339 11.08 -5.21 3.58
C LYS A 339 10.05 -5.62 2.52
N ILE A 340 8.86 -5.04 2.60
CA ILE A 340 7.75 -5.35 1.71
C ILE A 340 8.07 -4.94 0.28
N ILE A 341 8.53 -3.71 0.03
CA ILE A 341 8.86 -3.21 -1.31
C ILE A 341 9.94 -4.05 -2.02
N SER A 342 10.79 -4.71 -1.23
CA SER A 342 11.86 -5.56 -1.75
C SER A 342 11.37 -6.90 -2.31
N VAL A 343 10.17 -7.36 -1.96
CA VAL A 343 9.66 -8.71 -2.30
C VAL A 343 8.39 -8.71 -3.14
N ILE A 344 7.72 -7.57 -3.31
CA ILE A 344 6.40 -7.49 -3.99
C ILE A 344 6.46 -7.69 -5.49
N ARG A 345 7.62 -7.42 -6.14
CA ARG A 345 7.79 -7.56 -7.60
C ARG A 345 7.36 -8.93 -8.10
N SER A 346 7.91 -10.01 -7.52
CA SER A 346 7.62 -11.38 -7.94
C SER A 346 6.15 -11.75 -7.81
N ARG A 347 5.38 -11.03 -6.99
CA ARG A 347 3.97 -11.27 -6.68
C ARG A 347 3.00 -10.48 -7.54
N ASN A 348 3.50 -9.74 -8.54
CA ASN A 348 2.69 -8.87 -9.40
C ASN A 348 2.05 -7.68 -8.65
N ILE A 349 2.76 -7.19 -7.64
CA ILE A 349 2.41 -6.01 -6.85
C ILE A 349 3.47 -4.94 -7.09
N SER A 350 3.05 -3.69 -7.18
CA SER A 350 3.94 -2.56 -7.41
C SER A 350 3.45 -1.29 -6.71
N VAL A 351 4.36 -0.34 -6.49
CA VAL A 351 4.06 0.92 -5.82
C VAL A 351 4.54 2.11 -6.63
N SER A 352 3.79 3.19 -6.60
CA SER A 352 4.22 4.53 -7.01
C SER A 352 4.28 5.39 -5.75
N VAL A 353 5.49 5.70 -5.29
CA VAL A 353 5.73 6.55 -4.12
C VAL A 353 5.86 7.98 -4.60
N ILE A 354 5.03 8.89 -4.09
CA ILE A 354 4.98 10.27 -4.54
C ILE A 354 5.33 11.19 -3.38
N LEU A 355 6.40 11.98 -3.56
CA LEU A 355 7.01 12.83 -2.53
C LEU A 355 7.15 14.28 -3.02
N GLN A 356 7.29 15.21 -2.09
CA GLN A 356 7.70 16.57 -2.43
C GLN A 356 9.22 16.68 -2.56
N ASN A 357 9.97 16.02 -1.68
CA ASN A 357 11.44 15.91 -1.67
C ASN A 357 11.90 14.66 -0.92
N LEU A 358 13.19 14.32 -1.02
CA LEU A 358 13.78 13.16 -0.34
C LEU A 358 13.91 13.36 1.17
N THR A 359 14.10 14.58 1.63
CA THR A 359 14.19 14.93 3.05
C THR A 359 12.94 14.50 3.82
N GLN A 360 11.76 14.58 3.17
CA GLN A 360 10.51 14.05 3.77
C GLN A 360 10.55 12.53 3.99
N LEU A 361 11.14 11.78 3.06
CA LEU A 361 11.27 10.32 3.22
C LEU A 361 12.21 9.98 4.39
N ASN A 362 13.33 10.71 4.50
CA ASN A 362 14.29 10.56 5.59
C ASN A 362 13.67 10.93 6.96
N SER A 363 12.76 11.89 6.98
CA SER A 363 12.02 12.27 8.20
C SER A 363 11.01 11.21 8.64
N LEU A 364 10.39 10.51 7.69
CA LEU A 364 9.38 9.48 7.97
C LEU A 364 10.02 8.15 8.36
N TYR A 365 11.17 7.83 7.75
CA TYR A 365 11.96 6.62 7.98
C TYR A 365 13.42 6.98 8.33
N SER A 366 14.15 6.05 8.90
CA SER A 366 15.61 6.24 9.03
C SER A 366 16.29 6.27 7.65
N ASP A 367 17.47 6.89 7.56
CA ASP A 367 18.23 6.97 6.30
C ASP A 367 18.46 5.61 5.64
N ALA A 368 18.71 4.56 6.43
CA ALA A 368 18.89 3.21 5.93
C ALA A 368 17.61 2.63 5.30
N ILE A 369 16.44 2.87 5.93
CA ILE A 369 15.15 2.43 5.43
C ILE A 369 14.77 3.25 4.18
N ALA A 370 14.96 4.56 4.21
CA ALA A 370 14.72 5.45 3.08
C ALA A 370 15.58 5.05 1.87
N ALA A 371 16.86 4.77 2.07
CA ALA A 371 17.76 4.27 1.02
C ALA A 371 17.27 2.93 0.43
N THR A 372 16.76 2.02 1.28
CA THR A 372 16.19 0.75 0.79
C THR A 372 14.96 0.98 -0.08
N ILE A 373 14.06 1.87 0.31
CA ILE A 373 12.87 2.24 -0.49
C ILE A 373 13.29 2.83 -1.83
N LEU A 374 14.22 3.79 -1.84
CA LEU A 374 14.79 4.41 -3.03
C LEU A 374 15.38 3.39 -4.00
N ASN A 375 16.20 2.47 -3.49
CA ASN A 375 16.88 1.46 -4.30
C ASN A 375 15.93 0.40 -4.90
N ASN A 376 14.70 0.31 -4.40
CA ASN A 376 13.65 -0.55 -4.94
C ASN A 376 12.73 0.17 -5.93
N CYS A 377 12.98 1.45 -6.28
CA CYS A 377 12.28 2.19 -7.32
C CYS A 377 13.20 2.31 -8.55
N ASP A 378 12.90 1.51 -9.58
CA ASP A 378 13.74 1.47 -10.80
C ASP A 378 13.46 2.66 -11.74
N HIS A 379 12.33 3.38 -11.56
CA HIS A 379 12.01 4.63 -12.26
C HIS A 379 11.89 5.76 -11.25
N ILE A 380 12.66 6.82 -11.44
CA ILE A 380 12.57 8.04 -10.64
C ILE A 380 12.26 9.19 -11.59
N LEU A 381 11.14 9.86 -11.34
CA LEU A 381 10.73 11.04 -12.10
C LEU A 381 10.81 12.28 -11.18
N TYR A 382 11.78 13.15 -11.45
CA TYR A 382 11.95 14.41 -10.74
C TYR A 382 11.30 15.56 -11.51
N LEU A 383 10.26 16.12 -10.93
CA LEU A 383 9.44 17.18 -11.52
C LEU A 383 9.89 18.60 -11.10
N GLY A 384 11.02 18.71 -10.40
CA GLY A 384 11.56 19.99 -9.94
C GLY A 384 11.22 20.30 -8.49
N GLY A 385 12.05 21.11 -7.87
CA GLY A 385 11.96 21.55 -6.48
C GLY A 385 13.18 22.36 -6.10
N GLN A 386 13.18 22.90 -4.87
CA GLN A 386 14.25 23.74 -4.32
C GLN A 386 15.09 23.01 -3.26
N ASP A 387 14.77 21.75 -2.96
CA ASP A 387 15.50 20.95 -1.97
C ASP A 387 16.88 20.55 -2.49
N ILE A 388 17.93 21.01 -1.81
CA ILE A 388 19.32 20.83 -2.23
C ILE A 388 19.73 19.35 -2.20
N GLU A 389 19.27 18.59 -1.20
CA GLU A 389 19.59 17.17 -1.06
C GLU A 389 19.02 16.39 -2.23
N THR A 390 17.75 16.60 -2.55
CA THR A 390 17.09 15.99 -3.73
C THR A 390 17.77 16.40 -5.03
N ALA A 391 18.10 17.70 -5.19
CA ALA A 391 18.75 18.19 -6.39
C ALA A 391 20.16 17.61 -6.58
N ASN A 392 20.93 17.45 -5.51
CA ASN A 392 22.23 16.78 -5.54
C ASN A 392 22.11 15.29 -5.91
N TYR A 393 21.14 14.57 -5.33
CA TYR A 393 20.88 13.18 -5.68
C TYR A 393 20.55 13.02 -7.17
N VAL A 394 19.62 13.85 -7.68
CA VAL A 394 19.22 13.84 -9.11
C VAL A 394 20.37 14.24 -10.00
N GLY A 395 21.12 15.30 -9.65
CA GLY A 395 22.27 15.79 -10.39
C GLY A 395 23.36 14.71 -10.54
N THR A 396 23.71 14.04 -9.45
CA THR A 396 24.67 12.95 -9.44
C THR A 396 24.24 11.81 -10.36
N ARG A 397 22.96 11.38 -10.26
CA ARG A 397 22.39 10.30 -11.09
C ARG A 397 22.24 10.67 -12.57
N ALA A 398 21.92 11.93 -12.86
CA ALA A 398 21.78 12.44 -14.24
C ALA A 398 23.10 12.94 -14.85
N ASN A 399 24.21 12.95 -14.09
CA ASN A 399 25.48 13.58 -14.48
C ASN A 399 25.28 15.04 -14.86
N ARG A 400 24.68 15.83 -13.95
CA ARG A 400 24.35 17.24 -14.10
C ARG A 400 24.81 18.02 -12.87
N THR A 401 25.12 19.30 -13.06
CA THR A 401 25.45 20.17 -11.93
C THR A 401 24.22 20.47 -11.09
N LEU A 402 24.42 20.74 -9.79
CA LEU A 402 23.35 21.15 -8.86
C LEU A 402 22.56 22.33 -9.44
N GLU A 403 23.27 23.35 -9.95
CA GLU A 403 22.66 24.53 -10.56
C GLU A 403 21.71 24.18 -11.72
N SER A 404 22.16 23.31 -12.64
CA SER A 404 21.34 22.90 -13.79
C SER A 404 20.07 22.13 -13.39
N VAL A 405 20.08 21.44 -12.25
CA VAL A 405 18.91 20.75 -11.71
C VAL A 405 17.95 21.73 -11.02
N LEU A 406 18.48 22.67 -10.24
CA LEU A 406 17.67 23.70 -9.57
C LEU A 406 17.04 24.69 -10.58
N LEU A 407 17.74 25.00 -11.67
CA LEU A 407 17.26 25.89 -12.73
C LEU A 407 16.52 25.15 -13.86
N MET A 408 16.10 23.91 -13.64
CA MET A 408 15.35 23.14 -14.64
C MET A 408 14.04 23.86 -15.02
N PRO A 409 13.76 24.01 -16.34
CA PRO A 409 12.53 24.65 -16.81
C PRO A 409 11.26 23.97 -16.25
N PRO A 410 10.19 24.71 -15.91
CA PRO A 410 8.99 24.17 -15.30
C PRO A 410 8.26 23.09 -16.10
N ASN A 411 8.40 23.08 -17.41
CA ASN A 411 7.83 22.07 -18.32
C ASN A 411 8.70 20.82 -18.49
N LYS A 412 9.91 20.79 -17.92
CA LYS A 412 10.85 19.65 -18.00
C LYS A 412 10.87 18.83 -16.72
N ALA A 413 11.31 17.59 -16.83
CA ALA A 413 11.55 16.67 -15.74
C ALA A 413 12.83 15.87 -15.98
N TYR A 414 13.51 15.42 -14.94
CA TYR A 414 14.53 14.39 -15.06
C TYR A 414 13.91 13.02 -14.87
N LEU A 415 14.08 12.14 -15.87
CA LEU A 415 13.73 10.73 -15.79
C LEU A 415 15.02 9.91 -15.57
N LEU A 416 15.06 9.21 -14.46
CA LEU A 416 16.15 8.30 -14.10
C LEU A 416 15.60 6.88 -14.12
N GLU A 417 16.16 6.04 -14.95
CA GLU A 417 15.81 4.62 -15.03
C GLU A 417 17.04 3.79 -14.70
N LYS A 418 16.86 2.69 -14.01
CA LYS A 418 17.95 1.78 -13.62
C LYS A 418 18.67 1.27 -14.88
N GLY A 419 20.01 1.38 -14.87
CA GLY A 419 20.85 0.95 -15.99
C GLY A 419 20.91 1.91 -17.18
N LYS A 420 20.22 3.07 -17.11
CA LYS A 420 20.25 4.11 -18.15
C LYS A 420 20.80 5.42 -17.63
N ARG A 421 21.25 6.27 -18.55
CA ARG A 421 21.59 7.66 -18.23
C ARG A 421 20.32 8.43 -17.94
N GLY A 422 20.38 9.33 -16.95
CA GLY A 422 19.28 10.25 -16.68
C GLY A 422 19.00 11.17 -17.88
N GLU A 423 17.75 11.27 -18.25
CA GLU A 423 17.27 12.06 -19.39
C GLU A 423 16.47 13.29 -18.90
N LEU A 424 16.63 14.42 -19.61
CA LEU A 424 15.75 15.57 -19.48
C LEU A 424 14.58 15.40 -20.45
N VAL A 425 13.38 15.24 -19.93
CA VAL A 425 12.17 14.91 -20.70
C VAL A 425 11.09 16.01 -20.54
N ASP A 426 10.12 16.02 -21.45
CA ASP A 426 8.97 16.91 -21.35
C ASP A 426 7.91 16.32 -20.42
N LYS A 427 7.42 17.11 -19.46
CA LYS A 427 6.30 16.71 -18.59
C LYS A 427 5.01 16.59 -19.37
N ILE A 428 4.16 15.65 -18.98
CA ILE A 428 2.76 15.70 -19.39
C ILE A 428 2.12 16.92 -18.73
N ARG A 429 1.46 17.76 -19.54
CA ARG A 429 0.76 18.93 -19.03
C ARG A 429 -0.30 18.49 -18.02
N PRO A 430 -0.27 19.01 -16.78
CA PRO A 430 -1.23 18.63 -15.74
C PRO A 430 -2.67 18.80 -16.20
N TYR A 431 -3.50 17.78 -15.95
CA TYR A 431 -4.93 17.72 -16.30
C TYR A 431 -5.25 17.78 -17.81
N ALA A 432 -4.24 17.68 -18.68
CA ALA A 432 -4.40 17.63 -20.14
C ALA A 432 -4.01 16.26 -20.72
N ASP A 433 -3.99 15.24 -19.91
CA ASP A 433 -3.62 13.87 -20.30
C ASP A 433 -4.52 13.29 -21.40
N ARG A 434 -5.82 13.61 -21.40
CA ARG A 434 -6.75 13.18 -22.45
C ARG A 434 -6.37 13.74 -23.81
N GLU A 435 -6.11 15.05 -23.90
CA GLU A 435 -5.65 15.69 -25.13
C GLU A 435 -4.34 15.10 -25.62
N TYR A 436 -3.43 14.75 -24.68
CA TYR A 436 -2.17 14.12 -24.99
C TYR A 436 -2.39 12.73 -25.62
N PHE A 437 -3.18 11.86 -24.98
CA PHE A 437 -3.43 10.50 -25.48
C PHE A 437 -4.28 10.47 -26.76
N ASP A 438 -5.17 11.43 -26.96
CA ASP A 438 -5.96 11.50 -28.19
C ASP A 438 -5.08 11.89 -29.39
N ARG A 439 -4.14 12.83 -29.21
CA ARG A 439 -3.13 13.17 -30.23
C ARG A 439 -2.22 11.98 -30.56
N GLU A 440 -1.73 11.25 -29.56
CA GLU A 440 -0.93 10.03 -29.82
C GLU A 440 -1.68 9.01 -30.66
N LYS A 441 -2.96 8.78 -30.38
CA LYS A 441 -3.80 7.86 -31.18
C LYS A 441 -3.99 8.34 -32.61
N GLU A 442 -4.07 9.64 -32.84
CA GLU A 442 -4.15 10.23 -34.19
C GLU A 442 -2.83 10.09 -34.95
N GLU A 443 -1.71 10.29 -34.27
CA GLU A 443 -0.36 10.09 -34.87
C GLU A 443 -0.10 8.61 -35.23
N ASP A 444 -0.57 7.68 -34.37
CA ASP A 444 -0.45 6.23 -34.64
C ASP A 444 -1.35 5.72 -35.79
N ARG A 445 -2.35 6.50 -36.21
CA ARG A 445 -3.24 6.20 -37.34
C ARG A 445 -2.73 6.72 -38.69
N ARG A 446 -1.80 7.67 -38.66
CA ARG A 446 -1.13 8.23 -39.83
C ARG A 446 0.12 7.42 -40.14
#